data_fa2661609f98f0fb749c72ca404c1500
#
_entry.id   fa2661609f98f0fb749c72ca404c1500
#
_cell.length_a   1.000
_cell.length_b   1.000
_cell.length_c   1.000
_cell.angle_alpha   90.00
_cell.angle_beta   90.00
_cell.angle_gamma   90.00
#
_symmetry.space_group_name_H-M   'P 1'
#
loop_
_entity.id
_entity.type
_entity.pdbx_description
1 polymer ?
#
loop_
_entity_poly.entity_id
_entity_poly.type
_entity_poly.pdbx_seq_one_letter_code
_entity_poly.pdbx_strand_id
1 'polypeptide(L)'
;MSLCTMPMNKPHNVTALVAVCAVLAGASAAGAGTTLSVVAYSTPKAVLGKIIRSWQRTPAGRDAAFTQSYGASTDQARAVASGLRADIVFLSTGDDMNLLVDHGLVDPAWSRQSDDGIAADTVVVFAVRNGNPKHIKGWNDLIRPGVQVITPNPFSSGSAKWNILAAYGAQRRLGKTDKQATRYVEQLFRHVVSQDTSGRNATNTFLAGKGDVLITYESEAITSRLNGQDIQYVIPRQSMLIELPIAVLRGSANKDVANTFIRFVKGATAQNLFAQYGFRPVDKKVAARYASRYPSRPGIFRVDDKIIGGWRRADRIWFDPSNGRMTSIERAIGGPSSG
;
A
#
# COMPACT_ATOMS: atom_id res chain seq x y z
N MET A 1 83.11 14.00 48.32
CA MET A 1 84.07 12.98 48.69
C MET A 1 83.40 11.65 48.37
N SER A 2 83.84 10.91 47.53
CA SER A 2 84.94 10.22 46.99
C SER A 2 84.55 9.45 45.76
N LEU A 3 85.34 9.56 44.74
CA LEU A 3 85.33 8.76 43.52
C LEU A 3 85.56 7.25 43.83
N CYS A 4 85.02 6.38 43.02
CA CYS A 4 85.77 5.24 42.52
C CYS A 4 85.19 4.66 41.24
N THR A 5 86.06 4.46 40.33
CA THR A 5 86.11 4.16 38.92
C THR A 5 85.86 2.70 38.59
N MET A 6 85.21 2.53 37.40
CA MET A 6 85.28 1.49 36.34
C MET A 6 85.94 0.10 36.59
N PRO A 7 85.59 -0.98 35.81
CA PRO A 7 85.83 -1.00 34.37
C PRO A 7 84.80 -1.72 33.47
N MET A 8 84.89 -1.42 32.17
CA MET A 8 84.26 -1.98 30.99
C MET A 8 84.57 -3.53 30.85
N ASN A 9 83.57 -4.25 30.31
CA ASN A 9 83.89 -5.44 29.49
C ASN A 9 82.89 -5.56 28.30
N LYS A 10 83.43 -5.87 27.16
CA LYS A 10 82.88 -5.89 25.83
C LYS A 10 82.15 -7.20 25.47
N PRO A 11 81.61 -7.39 24.26
CA PRO A 11 80.23 -7.90 24.01
C PRO A 11 80.24 -9.34 23.51
N HIS A 12 79.11 -10.03 23.66
CA HIS A 12 78.81 -11.26 22.91
C HIS A 12 77.52 -11.07 22.12
N ASN A 13 77.70 -11.06 20.80
CA ASN A 13 76.58 -11.16 19.83
C ASN A 13 75.93 -12.53 20.00
N VAL A 14 74.64 -12.49 20.32
CA VAL A 14 73.69 -13.62 20.12
C VAL A 14 72.56 -13.14 19.21
N THR A 15 72.62 -13.55 17.95
CA THR A 15 71.63 -13.33 16.95
C THR A 15 70.43 -14.21 17.29
N ALA A 16 69.38 -13.64 17.91
CA ALA A 16 68.14 -14.32 18.12
C ALA A 16 67.26 -14.10 16.89
N LEU A 17 67.00 -15.14 16.14
CA LEU A 17 66.08 -15.21 15.01
C LEU A 17 64.65 -15.17 15.57
N VAL A 18 63.99 -14.03 15.51
CA VAL A 18 62.58 -13.91 15.85
C VAL A 18 61.76 -14.29 14.61
N ALA A 19 61.22 -15.49 14.60
CA ALA A 19 60.19 -15.92 13.64
C ALA A 19 58.87 -15.19 13.95
N VAL A 20 58.55 -14.16 13.15
CA VAL A 20 57.23 -13.50 13.19
C VAL A 20 56.24 -14.42 12.49
N CYS A 21 55.48 -15.22 13.23
CA CYS A 21 54.26 -15.85 12.74
C CYS A 21 53.20 -14.78 12.57
N ALA A 22 53.03 -14.28 11.34
CA ALA A 22 51.89 -13.49 10.96
C ALA A 22 50.65 -14.39 10.95
N VAL A 23 49.91 -14.41 12.04
CA VAL A 23 48.56 -14.94 12.10
C VAL A 23 47.68 -13.96 11.33
N LEU A 24 47.40 -14.26 10.06
CA LEU A 24 46.34 -13.64 9.30
C LEU A 24 45.01 -14.05 9.95
N ALA A 25 44.57 -13.29 10.95
CA ALA A 25 43.20 -13.29 11.40
C ALA A 25 42.34 -12.74 10.26
N GLY A 26 41.86 -13.64 9.41
CA GLY A 26 40.78 -13.35 8.48
C GLY A 26 39.55 -12.95 9.29
N ALA A 27 39.43 -11.67 9.62
CA ALA A 27 38.18 -11.11 10.05
C ALA A 27 37.23 -11.25 8.88
N SER A 28 36.44 -12.34 8.88
CA SER A 28 35.20 -12.38 8.09
C SER A 28 34.43 -11.15 8.52
N ALA A 29 34.42 -10.11 7.69
CA ALA A 29 33.44 -9.04 7.81
C ALA A 29 32.09 -9.75 7.78
N ALA A 30 31.49 -9.93 8.94
CA ALA A 30 30.08 -10.26 9.03
C ALA A 30 29.38 -9.15 8.24
N GLY A 31 28.95 -9.47 7.03
CA GLY A 31 28.35 -8.51 6.13
C GLY A 31 27.22 -7.81 6.86
N ALA A 32 27.32 -6.50 7.03
CA ALA A 32 26.24 -5.72 7.59
C ALA A 32 24.99 -6.03 6.76
N GLY A 33 23.98 -6.65 7.40
CA GLY A 33 22.78 -7.10 6.72
C GLY A 33 22.14 -5.92 6.01
N THR A 34 21.65 -6.12 4.78
CA THR A 34 21.01 -5.08 4.00
C THR A 34 19.72 -4.62 4.68
N THR A 35 19.57 -3.34 4.95
CA THR A 35 18.31 -2.76 5.43
C THR A 35 17.51 -2.23 4.27
N LEU A 36 16.32 -2.80 4.02
CA LEU A 36 15.36 -2.33 3.03
C LEU A 36 14.36 -1.37 3.68
N SER A 37 14.20 -0.19 3.10
CA SER A 37 13.18 0.78 3.49
C SER A 37 11.92 0.61 2.62
N VAL A 38 10.79 0.28 3.24
CA VAL A 38 9.49 0.12 2.58
C VAL A 38 8.57 1.25 2.99
N VAL A 39 8.09 2.01 2.01
CA VAL A 39 7.04 3.01 2.18
C VAL A 39 5.75 2.46 1.60
N ALA A 40 4.71 2.31 2.43
CA ALA A 40 3.48 1.65 2.02
C ALA A 40 2.23 2.39 2.52
N TYR A 41 1.12 2.18 1.81
CA TYR A 41 -0.18 2.58 2.33
C TYR A 41 -0.56 1.70 3.55
N SER A 42 -1.48 2.18 4.39
CA SER A 42 -1.69 1.62 5.75
C SER A 42 -2.41 0.27 5.78
N THR A 43 -3.26 -0.03 4.80
CA THR A 43 -4.11 -1.24 4.80
C THR A 43 -3.33 -2.56 4.86
N PRO A 44 -2.24 -2.78 4.08
CA PRO A 44 -1.53 -4.07 4.06
C PRO A 44 -0.56 -4.27 5.24
N LYS A 45 -0.45 -3.35 6.18
CA LYS A 45 0.54 -3.42 7.28
C LYS A 45 0.61 -4.80 7.93
N ALA A 46 -0.53 -5.40 8.25
CA ALA A 46 -0.59 -6.70 8.94
C ALA A 46 -0.04 -7.83 8.07
N VAL A 47 -0.50 -7.94 6.81
CA VAL A 47 -0.07 -8.98 5.88
C VAL A 47 1.37 -8.76 5.42
N LEU A 48 1.78 -7.52 5.16
CA LEU A 48 3.14 -7.21 4.73
C LEU A 48 4.16 -7.59 5.83
N GLY A 49 3.84 -7.36 7.09
CA GLY A 49 4.67 -7.82 8.20
C GLY A 49 4.80 -9.35 8.26
N LYS A 50 3.76 -10.12 7.88
CA LYS A 50 3.84 -11.59 7.76
C LYS A 50 4.69 -11.99 6.55
N ILE A 51 4.54 -11.31 5.42
CA ILE A 51 5.31 -11.56 4.20
C ILE A 51 6.80 -11.31 4.44
N ILE A 52 7.16 -10.18 5.07
CA ILE A 52 8.54 -9.86 5.44
C ILE A 52 9.13 -10.96 6.30
N ARG A 53 8.47 -11.36 7.39
CA ARG A 53 8.94 -12.44 8.27
C ARG A 53 9.07 -13.78 7.54
N SER A 54 8.18 -14.07 6.57
CA SER A 54 8.28 -15.27 5.76
C SER A 54 9.46 -15.23 4.80
N TRP A 55 9.75 -14.08 4.20
CA TRP A 55 10.91 -13.90 3.34
C TRP A 55 12.22 -13.98 4.11
N GLN A 56 12.30 -13.42 5.31
CA GLN A 56 13.47 -13.50 6.20
C GLN A 56 13.82 -14.92 6.63
N ARG A 57 12.93 -15.89 6.46
CA ARG A 57 13.22 -17.33 6.68
C ARG A 57 13.83 -18.01 5.45
N THR A 58 13.90 -17.33 4.32
CA THR A 58 14.53 -17.85 3.11
C THR A 58 16.03 -17.53 3.08
N PRO A 59 16.85 -18.29 2.35
CA PRO A 59 18.27 -17.97 2.17
C PRO A 59 18.51 -16.56 1.62
N ALA A 60 17.61 -16.06 0.76
CA ALA A 60 17.74 -14.74 0.13
C ALA A 60 17.39 -13.57 1.08
N GLY A 61 16.62 -13.82 2.13
CA GLY A 61 16.12 -12.77 3.02
C GLY A 61 16.64 -12.80 4.45
N ARG A 62 17.38 -13.87 4.85
CA ARG A 62 17.76 -14.09 6.25
C ARG A 62 18.58 -12.96 6.88
N ASP A 63 19.39 -12.29 6.07
CA ASP A 63 20.30 -11.23 6.52
C ASP A 63 19.73 -9.83 6.25
N ALA A 64 18.47 -9.73 5.79
CA ALA A 64 17.83 -8.46 5.50
C ALA A 64 17.01 -7.95 6.70
N ALA A 65 17.25 -6.68 7.05
CA ALA A 65 16.40 -5.91 7.96
C ALA A 65 15.41 -5.05 7.18
N PHE A 66 14.36 -4.56 7.84
CA PHE A 66 13.36 -3.68 7.23
C PHE A 66 13.06 -2.48 8.10
N THR A 67 13.06 -1.30 7.51
CA THR A 67 12.35 -0.14 8.01
C THR A 67 11.04 0.00 7.24
N GLN A 68 9.97 0.42 7.91
CA GLN A 68 8.64 0.46 7.32
C GLN A 68 7.93 1.76 7.70
N SER A 69 7.42 2.49 6.71
CA SER A 69 6.56 3.66 6.89
C SER A 69 5.17 3.36 6.33
N TYR A 70 4.13 3.67 7.10
CA TYR A 70 2.74 3.42 6.73
C TYR A 70 1.89 4.68 6.91
N GLY A 71 1.09 5.02 5.91
CA GLY A 71 0.24 6.20 5.93
C GLY A 71 -0.86 6.16 4.87
N ALA A 72 -1.48 7.29 4.63
CA ALA A 72 -2.35 7.47 3.48
C ALA A 72 -1.53 7.39 2.19
N SER A 73 -2.03 6.73 1.16
CA SER A 73 -1.24 6.35 -0.02
C SER A 73 -0.69 7.56 -0.77
N THR A 74 -1.53 8.56 -1.01
CA THR A 74 -1.12 9.78 -1.73
C THR A 74 -0.14 10.61 -0.89
N ASP A 75 -0.32 10.66 0.43
CA ASP A 75 0.63 11.34 1.33
C ASP A 75 1.99 10.62 1.36
N GLN A 76 2.00 9.28 1.36
CA GLN A 76 3.23 8.49 1.26
C GLN A 76 3.95 8.73 -0.07
N ALA A 77 3.22 8.76 -1.18
CA ALA A 77 3.79 9.08 -2.49
C ALA A 77 4.40 10.50 -2.51
N ARG A 78 3.69 11.49 -1.98
CA ARG A 78 4.19 12.87 -1.84
C ARG A 78 5.42 12.95 -0.94
N ALA A 79 5.43 12.24 0.18
CA ALA A 79 6.58 12.20 1.09
C ALA A 79 7.82 11.63 0.38
N VAL A 80 7.66 10.55 -0.41
CA VAL A 80 8.75 10.00 -1.23
C VAL A 80 9.19 10.99 -2.30
N ALA A 81 8.26 11.64 -3.00
CA ALA A 81 8.56 12.68 -3.98
C ALA A 81 9.31 13.87 -3.35
N SER A 82 9.07 14.16 -2.09
CA SER A 82 9.73 15.21 -1.30
C SER A 82 11.01 14.75 -0.58
N GLY A 83 11.51 13.53 -0.85
CA GLY A 83 12.81 13.06 -0.36
C GLY A 83 12.77 12.04 0.77
N LEU A 84 11.60 11.51 1.19
CA LEU A 84 11.54 10.38 2.10
C LEU A 84 12.22 9.17 1.43
N ARG A 85 13.30 8.69 2.04
CA ARG A 85 14.07 7.55 1.50
C ARG A 85 13.24 6.27 1.54
N ALA A 86 13.22 5.56 0.42
CA ALA A 86 12.64 4.24 0.28
C ALA A 86 13.42 3.41 -0.74
N ASP A 87 13.49 2.11 -0.55
CA ASP A 87 13.92 1.15 -1.55
C ASP A 87 12.71 0.64 -2.34
N ILE A 88 11.59 0.46 -1.65
CA ILE A 88 10.36 -0.10 -2.19
C ILE A 88 9.18 0.79 -1.79
N VAL A 89 8.31 1.04 -2.75
CA VAL A 89 6.98 1.63 -2.52
C VAL A 89 5.89 0.61 -2.79
N PHE A 90 4.90 0.54 -1.89
CA PHE A 90 3.70 -0.28 -2.04
C PHE A 90 2.48 0.61 -1.83
N LEU A 91 1.89 1.07 -2.91
CA LEU A 91 0.88 2.12 -2.92
C LEU A 91 -0.51 1.57 -3.22
N SER A 92 -1.52 2.39 -3.02
CA SER A 92 -2.91 1.99 -3.20
C SER A 92 -3.41 2.22 -4.62
N THR A 93 -2.80 3.12 -5.39
CA THR A 93 -3.27 3.50 -6.72
C THR A 93 -2.13 3.61 -7.73
N GLY A 94 -2.42 3.34 -9.00
CA GLY A 94 -1.50 3.64 -10.08
C GLY A 94 -1.27 5.14 -10.28
N ASP A 95 -2.17 5.98 -9.77
CA ASP A 95 -2.02 7.43 -9.77
C ASP A 95 -0.86 7.89 -8.86
N ASP A 96 -0.79 7.34 -7.65
CA ASP A 96 0.31 7.58 -6.73
C ASP A 96 1.66 7.09 -7.31
N MET A 97 1.65 6.00 -8.10
CA MET A 97 2.83 5.57 -8.87
C MET A 97 3.17 6.55 -9.99
N ASN A 98 2.19 7.07 -10.71
CA ASN A 98 2.41 8.08 -11.75
C ASN A 98 3.07 9.34 -11.18
N LEU A 99 2.68 9.77 -9.99
CA LEU A 99 3.34 10.88 -9.29
C LEU A 99 4.84 10.60 -9.14
N LEU A 100 5.23 9.40 -8.72
CA LEU A 100 6.64 9.02 -8.56
C LEU A 100 7.36 8.87 -9.90
N VAL A 101 6.68 8.41 -10.94
CA VAL A 101 7.20 8.37 -12.32
C VAL A 101 7.49 9.78 -12.82
N ASP A 102 6.57 10.71 -12.62
CA ASP A 102 6.70 12.09 -13.06
C ASP A 102 7.86 12.84 -12.34
N HIS A 103 8.21 12.39 -11.12
CA HIS A 103 9.40 12.82 -10.38
C HIS A 103 10.68 12.02 -10.72
N GLY A 104 10.63 11.10 -11.68
CA GLY A 104 11.78 10.27 -12.08
C GLY A 104 12.21 9.20 -11.05
N LEU A 105 11.42 8.95 -10.01
CA LEU A 105 11.74 8.07 -8.89
C LEU A 105 11.35 6.62 -9.14
N VAL A 106 10.35 6.36 -9.98
CA VAL A 106 9.91 5.03 -10.42
C VAL A 106 10.07 4.92 -11.92
N ASP A 107 10.41 3.73 -12.42
CA ASP A 107 10.52 3.48 -13.86
C ASP A 107 9.14 3.60 -14.53
N PRO A 108 8.97 4.35 -15.63
CA PRO A 108 7.72 4.41 -16.38
C PRO A 108 7.20 3.05 -16.84
N ALA A 109 8.09 2.06 -16.94
CA ALA A 109 7.74 0.69 -17.31
C ALA A 109 7.27 -0.17 -16.12
N TRP A 110 7.07 0.39 -14.93
CA TRP A 110 6.68 -0.35 -13.74
C TRP A 110 5.46 -1.26 -13.96
N SER A 111 4.48 -0.79 -14.72
CA SER A 111 3.24 -1.53 -15.02
C SER A 111 3.38 -2.54 -16.17
N ARG A 112 4.53 -2.58 -16.86
CA ARG A 112 4.81 -3.55 -17.95
C ARG A 112 5.56 -4.80 -17.47
N GLN A 113 5.81 -4.90 -16.17
CA GLN A 113 6.40 -6.10 -15.57
C GLN A 113 5.35 -7.21 -15.46
N SER A 114 5.81 -8.45 -15.12
CA SER A 114 4.87 -9.52 -14.83
C SER A 114 3.82 -9.07 -13.82
N ASP A 115 2.56 -9.39 -14.06
CA ASP A 115 1.40 -8.99 -13.27
C ASP A 115 1.24 -7.45 -13.17
N ASP A 116 1.61 -6.74 -14.25
CA ASP A 116 1.47 -5.28 -14.39
C ASP A 116 2.02 -4.46 -13.21
N GLY A 117 3.05 -4.95 -12.52
CA GLY A 117 3.60 -4.31 -11.31
C GLY A 117 2.68 -4.38 -10.09
N ILE A 118 1.65 -5.22 -10.12
CA ILE A 118 0.65 -5.35 -9.05
C ILE A 118 1.07 -6.44 -8.05
N ALA A 119 1.00 -6.14 -6.77
CA ALA A 119 1.32 -7.07 -5.69
C ALA A 119 0.12 -7.95 -5.30
N ALA A 120 -1.06 -7.39 -5.29
CA ALA A 120 -2.32 -8.06 -4.98
C ALA A 120 -3.49 -7.19 -5.43
N ASP A 121 -4.67 -7.79 -5.54
CA ASP A 121 -5.91 -7.08 -5.83
C ASP A 121 -6.86 -7.09 -4.63
N THR A 122 -7.86 -6.23 -4.68
CA THR A 122 -9.05 -6.25 -3.83
C THR A 122 -10.23 -5.61 -4.57
N VAL A 123 -11.37 -5.42 -3.94
CA VAL A 123 -12.52 -4.74 -4.56
C VAL A 123 -13.13 -3.75 -3.58
N VAL A 124 -13.82 -2.74 -4.12
CA VAL A 124 -14.62 -1.81 -3.30
C VAL A 124 -15.83 -2.53 -2.75
N VAL A 125 -16.05 -2.41 -1.43
CA VAL A 125 -17.18 -2.99 -0.71
C VAL A 125 -17.80 -1.97 0.25
N PHE A 126 -18.96 -2.32 0.77
CA PHE A 126 -19.61 -1.60 1.87
C PHE A 126 -19.49 -2.43 3.14
N ALA A 127 -18.64 -2.02 4.09
CA ALA A 127 -18.70 -2.55 5.43
C ALA A 127 -19.91 -1.96 6.14
N VAL A 128 -20.70 -2.84 6.79
CA VAL A 128 -21.94 -2.49 7.47
C VAL A 128 -21.94 -3.07 8.89
N ARG A 129 -22.75 -2.51 9.75
CA ARG A 129 -22.98 -3.04 11.09
C ARG A 129 -23.48 -4.48 11.02
N ASN A 130 -23.25 -5.27 12.05
CA ASN A 130 -23.75 -6.63 12.11
C ASN A 130 -25.29 -6.64 11.94
N GLY A 131 -25.79 -7.63 11.19
CA GLY A 131 -27.20 -7.71 10.82
C GLY A 131 -27.65 -6.72 9.74
N ASN A 132 -26.79 -5.81 9.29
CA ASN A 132 -27.08 -4.80 8.25
C ASN A 132 -28.41 -4.05 8.51
N PRO A 133 -28.56 -3.36 9.65
CA PRO A 133 -29.83 -2.77 10.07
C PRO A 133 -30.38 -1.72 9.12
N LYS A 134 -29.54 -1.10 8.29
CA LYS A 134 -29.94 -0.15 7.24
C LYS A 134 -30.27 -0.83 5.91
N HIS A 135 -30.20 -2.16 5.81
CA HIS A 135 -30.49 -2.94 4.61
C HIS A 135 -29.72 -2.44 3.37
N ILE A 136 -28.42 -2.15 3.55
CA ILE A 136 -27.54 -1.69 2.48
C ILE A 136 -27.24 -2.87 1.54
N LYS A 137 -27.59 -2.74 0.26
CA LYS A 137 -27.39 -3.77 -0.78
C LYS A 137 -26.63 -3.23 -2.00
N GLY A 138 -26.73 -1.92 -2.24
CA GLY A 138 -26.14 -1.29 -3.43
C GLY A 138 -25.93 0.21 -3.26
N TRP A 139 -25.39 0.83 -4.30
CA TRP A 139 -25.03 2.24 -4.28
C TRP A 139 -26.20 3.18 -3.95
N ASN A 140 -27.40 2.89 -4.48
CA ASN A 140 -28.56 3.76 -4.24
C ASN A 140 -29.02 3.77 -2.77
N ASP A 141 -28.66 2.76 -1.99
CA ASP A 141 -28.98 2.72 -0.56
C ASP A 141 -28.15 3.72 0.25
N LEU A 142 -26.97 4.11 -0.26
CA LEU A 142 -26.06 5.02 0.42
C LEU A 142 -26.56 6.47 0.44
N ILE A 143 -27.47 6.82 -0.45
CA ILE A 143 -28.05 8.18 -0.56
C ILE A 143 -29.49 8.25 -0.04
N ARG A 144 -29.96 7.23 0.70
CA ARG A 144 -31.27 7.26 1.35
C ARG A 144 -31.22 8.17 2.57
N PRO A 145 -32.34 8.90 2.86
CA PRO A 145 -32.43 9.71 4.08
C PRO A 145 -32.06 8.90 5.35
N GLY A 146 -31.28 9.50 6.22
CA GLY A 146 -30.85 8.90 7.49
C GLY A 146 -29.78 7.81 7.39
N VAL A 147 -29.16 7.59 6.22
CA VAL A 147 -27.96 6.77 6.07
C VAL A 147 -26.71 7.63 6.21
N GLN A 148 -25.84 7.26 7.13
CA GLN A 148 -24.56 7.93 7.39
C GLN A 148 -23.40 7.13 6.79
N VAL A 149 -22.69 7.74 5.84
CA VAL A 149 -21.58 7.13 5.11
C VAL A 149 -20.25 7.58 5.69
N ILE A 150 -19.27 6.67 5.73
CA ILE A 150 -17.86 6.98 5.97
C ILE A 150 -17.06 6.63 4.73
N THR A 151 -16.17 7.52 4.32
CA THR A 151 -15.16 7.29 3.28
C THR A 151 -13.93 8.14 3.61
N PRO A 152 -12.71 7.75 3.22
CA PRO A 152 -11.54 8.59 3.49
C PRO A 152 -11.54 9.88 2.65
N ASN A 153 -10.61 10.78 2.99
CA ASN A 153 -10.40 12.04 2.31
C ASN A 153 -9.80 11.80 0.90
N PRO A 154 -10.40 12.35 -0.18
CA PRO A 154 -9.95 12.12 -1.55
C PRO A 154 -8.59 12.73 -1.89
N PHE A 155 -8.12 13.72 -1.11
CA PHE A 155 -6.87 14.42 -1.40
C PHE A 155 -5.64 13.78 -0.72
N SER A 156 -5.84 12.89 0.27
CA SER A 156 -4.76 12.18 0.95
C SER A 156 -4.78 10.67 0.70
N SER A 157 -5.96 10.10 0.45
CA SER A 157 -6.19 8.66 0.47
C SER A 157 -6.46 8.08 -0.92
N GLY A 158 -5.61 7.17 -1.38
CA GLY A 158 -5.90 6.37 -2.56
C GLY A 158 -7.17 5.52 -2.41
N SER A 159 -7.54 5.11 -1.18
CA SER A 159 -8.81 4.41 -0.94
C SER A 159 -10.02 5.27 -1.29
N ALA A 160 -9.98 6.55 -0.98
CA ALA A 160 -11.05 7.47 -1.38
C ALA A 160 -11.15 7.62 -2.90
N LYS A 161 -10.01 7.70 -3.59
CA LYS A 161 -10.00 7.76 -5.07
C LYS A 161 -10.70 6.54 -5.67
N TRP A 162 -10.41 5.34 -5.20
CA TRP A 162 -11.09 4.12 -5.62
C TRP A 162 -12.60 4.15 -5.31
N ASN A 163 -13.00 4.59 -4.13
CA ASN A 163 -14.39 4.65 -3.69
C ASN A 163 -15.22 5.60 -4.60
N ILE A 164 -14.66 6.75 -4.93
CA ILE A 164 -15.27 7.75 -5.80
C ILE A 164 -15.43 7.21 -7.22
N LEU A 165 -14.36 6.65 -7.79
CA LEU A 165 -14.39 6.08 -9.13
C LEU A 165 -15.34 4.88 -9.22
N ALA A 166 -15.44 4.06 -8.15
CA ALA A 166 -16.39 2.97 -8.06
C ALA A 166 -17.83 3.48 -8.02
N ALA A 167 -18.12 4.52 -7.23
CA ALA A 167 -19.43 5.15 -7.14
C ALA A 167 -19.86 5.72 -8.50
N TYR A 168 -19.01 6.54 -9.12
CA TYR A 168 -19.25 7.10 -10.44
C TYR A 168 -19.40 6.01 -11.51
N GLY A 169 -18.44 5.09 -11.61
CA GLY A 169 -18.45 4.04 -12.61
C GLY A 169 -19.67 3.11 -12.49
N ALA A 170 -20.11 2.81 -11.26
CA ALA A 170 -21.34 2.05 -11.02
C ALA A 170 -22.57 2.73 -11.63
N GLN A 171 -22.73 4.04 -11.44
CA GLN A 171 -23.84 4.78 -12.01
C GLN A 171 -23.77 4.83 -13.55
N ARG A 172 -22.58 5.00 -14.11
CA ARG A 172 -22.37 4.97 -15.56
C ARG A 172 -22.75 3.61 -16.15
N ARG A 173 -22.37 2.51 -15.49
CA ARG A 173 -22.71 1.14 -15.91
C ARG A 173 -24.19 0.80 -15.77
N LEU A 174 -24.91 1.55 -14.93
CA LEU A 174 -26.39 1.53 -14.84
C LEU A 174 -27.07 2.42 -15.91
N GLY A 175 -26.33 2.93 -16.89
CA GLY A 175 -26.87 3.73 -17.99
C GLY A 175 -27.03 5.22 -17.70
N LYS A 176 -26.57 5.70 -16.54
CA LYS A 176 -26.63 7.13 -16.23
C LYS A 176 -25.67 7.93 -17.10
N THR A 177 -26.05 9.14 -17.48
CA THR A 177 -25.15 10.08 -18.17
C THR A 177 -23.99 10.50 -17.25
N ASP A 178 -22.94 11.10 -17.82
CA ASP A 178 -21.82 11.65 -17.05
C ASP A 178 -22.30 12.65 -15.97
N LYS A 179 -23.17 13.57 -16.35
CA LYS A 179 -23.75 14.57 -15.43
C LYS A 179 -24.55 13.92 -14.29
N GLN A 180 -25.36 12.90 -14.60
CA GLN A 180 -26.16 12.18 -13.60
C GLN A 180 -25.26 11.37 -12.63
N ALA A 181 -24.24 10.71 -13.15
CA ALA A 181 -23.30 9.95 -12.31
C ALA A 181 -22.46 10.88 -11.42
N THR A 182 -22.03 12.04 -11.93
CA THR A 182 -21.35 13.07 -11.12
C THR A 182 -22.25 13.61 -10.02
N ARG A 183 -23.52 13.92 -10.34
CA ARG A 183 -24.51 14.35 -9.34
C ARG A 183 -24.76 13.28 -8.27
N TYR A 184 -24.71 11.99 -8.64
CA TYR A 184 -24.81 10.93 -7.65
C TYR A 184 -23.63 10.97 -6.66
N VAL A 185 -22.40 11.18 -7.13
CA VAL A 185 -21.23 11.32 -6.24
C VAL A 185 -21.41 12.53 -5.32
N GLU A 186 -21.87 13.65 -5.82
CA GLU A 186 -22.19 14.84 -5.00
C GLU A 186 -23.23 14.50 -3.92
N GLN A 187 -24.32 13.81 -4.28
CA GLN A 187 -25.34 13.37 -3.32
C GLN A 187 -24.75 12.41 -2.29
N LEU A 188 -23.93 11.45 -2.71
CA LEU A 188 -23.25 10.52 -1.81
C LEU A 188 -22.42 11.29 -0.77
N PHE A 189 -21.67 12.30 -1.19
CA PHE A 189 -20.81 13.07 -0.29
C PHE A 189 -21.60 13.94 0.70
N ARG A 190 -22.83 14.30 0.40
CA ARG A 190 -23.76 14.93 1.37
C ARG A 190 -24.20 13.99 2.50
N HIS A 191 -24.05 12.69 2.34
CA HIS A 191 -24.29 11.66 3.37
C HIS A 191 -23.02 11.26 4.13
N VAL A 192 -21.85 11.77 3.72
CA VAL A 192 -20.56 11.46 4.36
C VAL A 192 -20.44 12.23 5.67
N VAL A 193 -20.33 11.49 6.77
CA VAL A 193 -20.19 12.03 8.14
C VAL A 193 -18.77 12.02 8.66
N SER A 194 -17.84 11.39 7.94
CA SER A 194 -16.41 11.39 8.25
C SER A 194 -15.57 11.15 7.01
N GLN A 195 -14.51 11.94 6.86
CA GLN A 195 -13.50 11.83 5.82
C GLN A 195 -12.10 11.75 6.47
N ASP A 196 -11.74 10.56 6.90
CA ASP A 196 -10.47 10.34 7.59
C ASP A 196 -9.29 10.36 6.59
N THR A 197 -8.09 10.62 7.08
CA THR A 197 -6.89 10.78 6.23
C THR A 197 -6.53 9.53 5.42
N SER A 198 -6.90 8.32 5.89
CA SER A 198 -6.58 7.05 5.22
C SER A 198 -7.73 6.05 5.31
N GLY A 199 -7.71 5.03 4.44
CA GLY A 199 -8.66 3.91 4.51
C GLY A 199 -8.64 3.20 5.85
N ARG A 200 -7.47 3.02 6.47
CA ARG A 200 -7.33 2.42 7.80
C ARG A 200 -7.97 3.31 8.89
N ASN A 201 -7.75 4.61 8.85
CA ASN A 201 -8.35 5.53 9.82
C ASN A 201 -9.87 5.56 9.67
N ALA A 202 -10.39 5.59 8.44
CA ALA A 202 -11.84 5.48 8.18
C ALA A 202 -12.43 4.16 8.74
N THR A 203 -11.70 3.04 8.59
CA THR A 203 -12.09 1.77 9.21
C THR A 203 -12.13 1.88 10.74
N ASN A 204 -11.11 2.48 11.36
CA ASN A 204 -11.08 2.66 12.81
C ASN A 204 -12.24 3.55 13.30
N THR A 205 -12.53 4.65 12.60
CA THR A 205 -13.68 5.53 12.90
C THR A 205 -15.00 4.78 12.79
N PHE A 206 -15.17 3.95 11.75
CA PHE A 206 -16.34 3.09 11.63
C PHE A 206 -16.41 2.10 12.79
N LEU A 207 -15.34 1.37 13.11
CA LEU A 207 -15.32 0.40 14.21
C LEU A 207 -15.56 1.04 15.58
N ALA A 208 -15.20 2.31 15.77
CA ALA A 208 -15.52 3.10 16.95
C ALA A 208 -17.00 3.52 17.05
N GLY A 209 -17.87 3.09 16.13
CA GLY A 209 -19.32 3.30 16.23
C GLY A 209 -19.87 4.42 15.36
N LYS A 210 -19.05 5.22 14.63
CA LYS A 210 -19.53 6.30 13.78
C LYS A 210 -20.07 5.75 12.44
N GLY A 211 -21.13 6.32 11.92
CA GLY A 211 -21.74 5.99 10.63
C GLY A 211 -22.44 4.63 10.57
N ASP A 212 -23.23 4.43 9.56
CA ASP A 212 -23.97 3.20 9.27
C ASP A 212 -23.23 2.28 8.30
N VAL A 213 -22.49 2.88 7.37
CA VAL A 213 -21.78 2.21 6.28
C VAL A 213 -20.43 2.86 5.99
N LEU A 214 -19.42 2.04 5.80
CA LEU A 214 -18.09 2.46 5.37
C LEU A 214 -17.85 1.93 3.95
N ILE A 215 -17.56 2.82 3.01
CA ILE A 215 -17.04 2.41 1.69
C ILE A 215 -15.56 2.11 1.86
N THR A 216 -15.15 0.88 1.60
CA THR A 216 -13.80 0.41 1.89
C THR A 216 -13.38 -0.73 0.95
N TYR A 217 -12.23 -1.35 1.25
CA TYR A 217 -11.71 -2.52 0.56
C TYR A 217 -12.24 -3.83 1.17
N GLU A 218 -12.47 -4.83 0.32
CA GLU A 218 -12.79 -6.19 0.76
C GLU A 218 -11.74 -6.71 1.75
N SER A 219 -10.45 -6.42 1.48
CA SER A 219 -9.34 -6.78 2.37
C SER A 219 -9.42 -6.13 3.75
N GLU A 220 -9.87 -4.87 3.85
CA GLU A 220 -10.09 -4.20 5.13
C GLU A 220 -11.24 -4.84 5.93
N ALA A 221 -12.37 -5.10 5.27
CA ALA A 221 -13.53 -5.71 5.92
C ALA A 221 -13.18 -7.13 6.42
N ILE A 222 -12.49 -7.93 5.61
CA ILE A 222 -12.06 -9.28 5.99
C ILE A 222 -11.03 -9.23 7.12
N THR A 223 -10.02 -8.36 7.03
CA THR A 223 -9.00 -8.21 8.09
C THR A 223 -9.64 -7.77 9.41
N SER A 224 -10.61 -6.86 9.38
CA SER A 224 -11.35 -6.44 10.58
C SER A 224 -12.08 -7.62 11.22
N ARG A 225 -12.75 -8.45 10.43
CA ARG A 225 -13.41 -9.67 10.94
C ARG A 225 -12.42 -10.70 11.50
N LEU A 226 -11.28 -10.89 10.85
CA LEU A 226 -10.19 -11.74 11.35
C LEU A 226 -9.65 -11.26 12.71
N ASN A 227 -9.73 -9.96 12.98
CA ASN A 227 -9.38 -9.35 14.25
C ASN A 227 -10.56 -9.31 15.26
N GLY A 228 -11.63 -10.10 15.02
CA GLY A 228 -12.75 -10.23 15.94
C GLY A 228 -13.76 -9.08 15.90
N GLN A 229 -13.70 -8.20 14.89
CA GLN A 229 -14.67 -7.11 14.78
C GLN A 229 -16.02 -7.61 14.25
N ASP A 230 -17.09 -7.20 14.91
CA ASP A 230 -18.46 -7.60 14.61
C ASP A 230 -19.05 -6.71 13.50
N ILE A 231 -18.60 -6.94 12.27
CA ILE A 231 -19.09 -6.27 11.07
C ILE A 231 -19.38 -7.28 9.95
N GLN A 232 -20.25 -6.87 9.06
CA GLN A 232 -20.50 -7.54 7.78
C GLN A 232 -20.04 -6.68 6.62
N TYR A 233 -19.98 -7.23 5.42
CA TYR A 233 -19.75 -6.42 4.22
C TYR A 233 -20.59 -6.91 3.04
N VAL A 234 -20.91 -5.98 2.16
CA VAL A 234 -21.66 -6.18 0.92
C VAL A 234 -20.76 -5.82 -0.25
N ILE A 235 -20.62 -6.71 -1.22
CA ILE A 235 -20.03 -6.38 -2.51
C ILE A 235 -21.17 -5.91 -3.41
N PRO A 236 -21.27 -4.63 -3.78
CA PRO A 236 -22.35 -4.15 -4.64
C PRO A 236 -22.26 -4.80 -6.01
N ARG A 237 -23.41 -4.93 -6.71
CA ARG A 237 -23.48 -5.56 -8.05
C ARG A 237 -22.49 -4.92 -9.03
N GLN A 238 -22.36 -3.60 -9.01
CA GLN A 238 -21.32 -2.86 -9.73
C GLN A 238 -20.26 -2.43 -8.74
N SER A 239 -19.06 -2.95 -8.88
CA SER A 239 -17.91 -2.61 -8.03
C SER A 239 -16.65 -2.47 -8.86
N MET A 240 -15.59 -2.00 -8.26
CA MET A 240 -14.33 -1.74 -8.94
C MET A 240 -13.23 -2.65 -8.40
N LEU A 241 -12.45 -3.26 -9.31
CA LEU A 241 -11.22 -3.94 -8.99
C LEU A 241 -10.18 -2.90 -8.57
N ILE A 242 -9.57 -3.14 -7.44
CA ILE A 242 -8.50 -2.32 -6.88
C ILE A 242 -7.20 -3.07 -7.10
N GLU A 243 -6.34 -2.52 -7.91
CA GLU A 243 -5.02 -3.06 -8.24
C GLU A 243 -3.97 -2.31 -7.42
N LEU A 244 -3.18 -3.04 -6.66
CA LEU A 244 -2.28 -2.50 -5.63
C LEU A 244 -0.83 -2.55 -6.11
N PRO A 245 -0.27 -1.44 -6.61
CA PRO A 245 1.03 -1.41 -7.24
C PRO A 245 2.19 -1.45 -6.24
N ILE A 246 3.27 -2.14 -6.64
CA ILE A 246 4.53 -2.22 -5.91
C ILE A 246 5.70 -2.00 -6.88
N ALA A 247 6.70 -1.20 -6.46
CA ALA A 247 7.89 -0.95 -7.28
C ALA A 247 9.14 -0.72 -6.43
N VAL A 248 10.30 -1.00 -7.03
CA VAL A 248 11.60 -0.57 -6.50
C VAL A 248 11.86 0.85 -6.99
N LEU A 249 12.36 1.73 -6.12
CA LEU A 249 12.75 3.08 -6.49
C LEU A 249 14.06 3.07 -7.30
N ARG A 250 14.13 3.95 -8.31
CA ARG A 250 15.31 4.08 -9.19
C ARG A 250 16.56 4.51 -8.44
N GLY A 251 16.43 5.27 -7.35
CA GLY A 251 17.51 5.71 -6.48
C GLY A 251 17.91 4.71 -5.38
N SER A 252 17.27 3.53 -5.28
CA SER A 252 17.63 2.52 -4.29
C SER A 252 19.07 2.04 -4.48
N ALA A 253 19.85 2.03 -3.39
CA ALA A 253 21.18 1.39 -3.35
C ALA A 253 21.07 -0.15 -3.25
N ASN A 254 19.90 -0.67 -2.89
CA ASN A 254 19.63 -2.08 -2.58
C ASN A 254 18.77 -2.76 -3.67
N LYS A 255 18.86 -2.32 -4.94
CA LYS A 255 17.96 -2.75 -6.02
C LYS A 255 17.83 -4.26 -6.17
N ASP A 256 18.94 -5.01 -6.10
CA ASP A 256 18.94 -6.45 -6.32
C ASP A 256 18.18 -7.18 -5.22
N VAL A 257 18.42 -6.79 -3.96
CA VAL A 257 17.72 -7.36 -2.81
C VAL A 257 16.25 -6.96 -2.82
N ALA A 258 15.94 -5.70 -3.14
CA ALA A 258 14.58 -5.18 -3.27
C ALA A 258 13.79 -5.91 -4.38
N ASN A 259 14.39 -6.11 -5.55
CA ASN A 259 13.79 -6.89 -6.64
C ASN A 259 13.57 -8.36 -6.24
N THR A 260 14.50 -8.94 -5.48
CA THR A 260 14.34 -10.32 -4.97
C THR A 260 13.18 -10.41 -3.99
N PHE A 261 13.01 -9.41 -3.11
CA PHE A 261 11.85 -9.32 -2.24
C PHE A 261 10.53 -9.15 -3.03
N ILE A 262 10.49 -8.28 -4.05
CA ILE A 262 9.29 -8.12 -4.90
C ILE A 262 8.94 -9.43 -5.62
N ARG A 263 9.92 -10.18 -6.13
CA ARG A 263 9.67 -11.51 -6.69
C ARG A 263 9.05 -12.47 -5.66
N PHE A 264 9.51 -12.42 -4.41
CA PHE A 264 8.91 -13.20 -3.33
C PHE A 264 7.48 -12.76 -3.03
N VAL A 265 7.21 -11.44 -3.00
CA VAL A 265 5.86 -10.86 -2.81
C VAL A 265 4.88 -11.38 -3.88
N LYS A 266 5.33 -11.54 -5.11
CA LYS A 266 4.54 -12.11 -6.23
C LYS A 266 4.50 -13.64 -6.24
N GLY A 267 5.34 -14.30 -5.47
CA GLY A 267 5.41 -15.77 -5.39
C GLY A 267 4.30 -16.38 -4.54
N ALA A 268 4.05 -17.68 -4.75
CA ALA A 268 2.93 -18.41 -4.13
C ALA A 268 2.85 -18.28 -2.61
N THR A 269 3.96 -18.24 -1.88
CA THR A 269 3.97 -18.10 -0.43
C THR A 269 3.34 -16.79 0.02
N ALA A 270 3.79 -15.67 -0.53
CA ALA A 270 3.24 -14.35 -0.19
C ALA A 270 1.80 -14.19 -0.71
N GLN A 271 1.51 -14.71 -1.89
CA GLN A 271 0.17 -14.65 -2.46
C GLN A 271 -0.86 -15.44 -1.64
N ASN A 272 -0.48 -16.58 -1.03
CA ASN A 272 -1.33 -17.26 -0.04
C ASN A 272 -1.57 -16.40 1.22
N LEU A 273 -0.54 -15.71 1.72
CA LEU A 273 -0.71 -14.78 2.83
C LEU A 273 -1.67 -13.65 2.47
N PHE A 274 -1.52 -13.04 1.29
CA PHE A 274 -2.48 -12.05 0.81
C PHE A 274 -3.91 -12.59 0.80
N ALA A 275 -4.14 -13.78 0.24
CA ALA A 275 -5.46 -14.40 0.20
C ALA A 275 -6.03 -14.66 1.61
N GLN A 276 -5.22 -15.08 2.56
CA GLN A 276 -5.65 -15.28 3.94
C GLN A 276 -6.11 -13.99 4.62
N TYR A 277 -5.49 -12.86 4.26
CA TYR A 277 -5.76 -11.53 4.81
C TYR A 277 -6.77 -10.70 3.99
N GLY A 278 -7.51 -11.33 3.09
CA GLY A 278 -8.61 -10.66 2.39
C GLY A 278 -8.25 -10.04 1.05
N PHE A 279 -7.01 -10.15 0.61
CA PHE A 279 -6.59 -9.69 -0.71
C PHE A 279 -6.82 -10.78 -1.76
N ARG A 280 -7.10 -10.39 -2.99
CA ARG A 280 -7.23 -11.28 -4.14
C ARG A 280 -5.85 -11.52 -4.73
N PRO A 281 -5.37 -12.79 -4.81
CA PRO A 281 -4.05 -13.10 -5.35
C PRO A 281 -3.96 -12.79 -6.84
N VAL A 282 -2.79 -12.27 -7.27
CA VAL A 282 -2.45 -12.10 -8.70
C VAL A 282 -1.81 -13.37 -9.28
N ASP A 283 -1.20 -14.22 -8.46
CA ASP A 283 -0.74 -15.54 -8.91
C ASP A 283 -1.93 -16.43 -9.29
N LYS A 284 -1.99 -16.86 -10.55
CA LYS A 284 -3.12 -17.61 -11.10
C LYS A 284 -3.39 -18.92 -10.39
N LYS A 285 -2.33 -19.63 -9.94
CA LYS A 285 -2.49 -20.91 -9.22
C LYS A 285 -3.04 -20.71 -7.82
N VAL A 286 -2.59 -19.67 -7.13
CA VAL A 286 -3.13 -19.28 -5.83
C VAL A 286 -4.56 -18.77 -5.98
N ALA A 287 -4.83 -17.90 -6.95
CA ALA A 287 -6.17 -17.38 -7.24
C ALA A 287 -7.18 -18.50 -7.46
N ALA A 288 -6.82 -19.52 -8.23
CA ALA A 288 -7.69 -20.70 -8.46
C ALA A 288 -8.03 -21.42 -7.15
N ARG A 289 -7.10 -21.57 -6.22
CA ARG A 289 -7.36 -22.19 -4.90
C ARG A 289 -8.32 -21.41 -4.02
N TYR A 290 -8.37 -20.08 -4.20
CA TYR A 290 -9.24 -19.17 -3.44
C TYR A 290 -10.46 -18.70 -4.24
N ALA A 291 -10.78 -19.33 -5.39
CA ALA A 291 -11.85 -18.89 -6.27
C ALA A 291 -13.24 -18.89 -5.58
N SER A 292 -13.51 -19.83 -4.67
CA SER A 292 -14.75 -19.86 -3.87
C SER A 292 -14.86 -18.68 -2.91
N ARG A 293 -13.72 -18.24 -2.34
CA ARG A 293 -13.66 -17.09 -1.43
C ARG A 293 -13.73 -15.75 -2.18
N TYR A 294 -13.10 -15.69 -3.35
CA TYR A 294 -13.00 -14.48 -4.17
C TYR A 294 -13.56 -14.73 -5.58
N PRO A 295 -14.88 -14.98 -5.70
CA PRO A 295 -15.48 -15.29 -6.99
C PRO A 295 -15.34 -14.10 -7.95
N SER A 296 -15.12 -14.40 -9.23
CA SER A 296 -15.26 -13.42 -10.29
C SER A 296 -16.73 -13.00 -10.39
N ARG A 297 -16.98 -11.71 -10.56
CA ARG A 297 -18.33 -11.14 -10.68
C ARG A 297 -18.41 -10.26 -11.92
N PRO A 298 -19.41 -10.45 -12.80
CA PRO A 298 -19.54 -9.67 -14.06
C PRO A 298 -19.65 -8.16 -13.86
N GLY A 299 -20.05 -7.71 -12.66
CA GLY A 299 -20.18 -6.29 -12.33
C GLY A 299 -18.91 -5.61 -11.83
N ILE A 300 -17.81 -6.36 -11.66
CA ILE A 300 -16.51 -5.77 -11.28
C ILE A 300 -15.85 -5.20 -12.54
N PHE A 301 -15.49 -3.92 -12.49
CA PHE A 301 -14.83 -3.20 -13.59
C PHE A 301 -13.48 -2.64 -13.11
N ARG A 302 -12.64 -2.24 -14.05
CA ARG A 302 -11.27 -1.77 -13.81
C ARG A 302 -11.15 -0.25 -14.05
N VAL A 303 -10.04 0.32 -13.64
CA VAL A 303 -9.77 1.75 -13.85
C VAL A 303 -9.55 2.09 -15.33
N ASP A 304 -9.05 1.15 -16.11
CA ASP A 304 -8.84 1.26 -17.56
C ASP A 304 -10.13 1.05 -18.39
N ASP A 305 -11.25 0.63 -17.78
CA ASP A 305 -12.56 0.62 -18.44
C ASP A 305 -12.83 1.98 -19.10
N LYS A 306 -13.39 1.96 -20.32
CA LYS A 306 -13.70 3.17 -21.14
C LYS A 306 -14.47 4.25 -20.36
N ILE A 307 -15.25 3.86 -19.37
CA ILE A 307 -16.04 4.76 -18.51
C ILE A 307 -15.13 5.64 -17.67
N ILE A 308 -14.04 5.09 -17.13
CA ILE A 308 -13.05 5.81 -16.33
C ILE A 308 -11.92 6.32 -17.21
N GLY A 309 -11.28 5.43 -18.00
CA GLY A 309 -10.25 5.74 -18.99
C GLY A 309 -8.85 5.87 -18.40
N GLY A 310 -8.56 5.13 -17.32
CA GLY A 310 -7.24 5.05 -16.69
C GLY A 310 -6.95 6.17 -15.69
N TRP A 311 -5.89 5.98 -14.89
CA TRP A 311 -5.54 6.86 -13.78
C TRP A 311 -5.24 8.30 -14.21
N ARG A 312 -4.45 8.54 -15.26
CA ARG A 312 -4.11 9.91 -15.70
C ARG A 312 -5.33 10.72 -16.11
N ARG A 313 -6.35 10.08 -16.68
CA ARG A 313 -7.62 10.74 -16.98
C ARG A 313 -8.45 10.96 -15.73
N ALA A 314 -8.52 9.96 -14.86
CA ALA A 314 -9.25 10.02 -13.61
C ALA A 314 -8.72 11.14 -12.71
N ASP A 315 -7.40 11.23 -12.55
CA ASP A 315 -6.75 12.28 -11.76
C ASP A 315 -7.11 13.67 -12.27
N ARG A 316 -6.90 13.94 -13.54
CA ARG A 316 -7.20 15.23 -14.16
C ARG A 316 -8.69 15.63 -14.01
N ILE A 317 -9.63 14.68 -14.15
CA ILE A 317 -11.06 14.98 -14.10
C ILE A 317 -11.58 15.07 -12.67
N TRP A 318 -11.10 14.20 -11.78
CA TRP A 318 -11.69 14.02 -10.46
C TRP A 318 -10.88 14.61 -9.33
N PHE A 319 -9.54 14.51 -9.40
CA PHE A 319 -8.65 14.76 -8.26
C PHE A 319 -7.69 15.92 -8.44
N ASP A 320 -7.73 16.59 -9.59
CA ASP A 320 -6.96 17.83 -9.79
C ASP A 320 -7.28 18.83 -8.67
N PRO A 321 -6.25 19.32 -7.93
CA PRO A 321 -6.46 20.14 -6.74
C PRO A 321 -7.14 21.47 -7.03
N SER A 322 -7.03 21.99 -8.25
CA SER A 322 -7.60 23.29 -8.65
C SER A 322 -8.99 23.17 -9.28
N ASN A 323 -9.16 22.22 -10.20
CA ASN A 323 -10.33 22.13 -11.08
C ASN A 323 -11.00 20.75 -11.09
N GLY A 324 -10.55 19.81 -10.26
CA GLY A 324 -11.15 18.48 -10.16
C GLY A 324 -12.59 18.53 -9.68
N ARG A 325 -13.38 17.54 -10.11
CA ARG A 325 -14.78 17.42 -9.67
C ARG A 325 -14.88 17.30 -8.15
N MET A 326 -13.94 16.57 -7.50
CA MET A 326 -13.96 16.44 -6.04
C MET A 326 -13.65 17.76 -5.35
N THR A 327 -12.73 18.57 -5.87
CA THR A 327 -12.47 19.92 -5.34
C THR A 327 -13.73 20.79 -5.36
N SER A 328 -14.52 20.71 -6.43
CA SER A 328 -15.78 21.43 -6.54
C SER A 328 -16.87 20.88 -5.59
N ILE A 329 -16.96 19.55 -5.47
CA ILE A 329 -17.93 18.87 -4.58
C ILE A 329 -17.61 19.19 -3.12
N GLU A 330 -16.36 19.03 -2.69
CA GLU A 330 -15.94 19.29 -1.30
C GLU A 330 -16.17 20.76 -0.91
N ARG A 331 -15.86 21.69 -1.82
CA ARG A 331 -16.15 23.11 -1.60
C ARG A 331 -17.66 23.37 -1.42
N ALA A 332 -18.50 22.70 -2.20
CA ALA A 332 -19.95 22.87 -2.14
C ALA A 332 -20.60 22.30 -0.87
N ILE A 333 -19.96 21.33 -0.21
CA ILE A 333 -20.46 20.69 1.02
C ILE A 333 -19.73 21.13 2.28
N GLY A 334 -18.71 22.00 2.17
CA GLY A 334 -17.85 22.42 3.31
C GLY A 334 -16.93 21.32 3.80
N GLY A 335 -16.52 20.42 2.90
CA GLY A 335 -15.60 19.33 3.19
C GLY A 335 -14.12 19.74 3.15
N PRO A 336 -13.18 18.74 3.23
CA PRO A 336 -11.75 19.02 3.24
C PRO A 336 -11.28 19.67 1.94
N SER A 337 -10.29 20.57 2.07
CA SER A 337 -9.63 21.18 0.92
C SER A 337 -8.48 20.32 0.40
N SER A 338 -8.08 20.59 -0.82
CA SER A 338 -6.92 19.94 -1.46
C SER A 338 -5.56 20.45 -0.97
N GLY A 339 -5.52 21.29 0.06
CA GLY A 339 -4.37 21.77 0.83
C GLY A 339 -3.19 22.28 0.03
#